data_063945391d7c7434c03a0249ccd9ee0d
#
_entry.id   063945391d7c7434c03a0249ccd9ee0d
#
_cell.length_a   1.000
_cell.length_b   1.000
_cell.length_c   1.000
_cell.angle_alpha   90.00
_cell.angle_beta   90.00
_cell.angle_gamma   90.00
#
_symmetry.space_group_name_H-M   'P 1'
#
loop_
_entity.id
_entity.type
_entity.pdbx_description
1 polymer ?
#
loop_
_entity_poly.entity_id
_entity_poly.type
_entity_poly.pdbx_seq_one_letter_code
_entity_poly.pdbx_strand_id
1 'polypeptide(L)'
;NHIKLLKKKGGKSQYIEKLSRKITAAVIVCSDSITAGKKQDAAGKAIIAKLEKCGIENNEYCIIPDEVKDIQQKVGFYCNNKIDIIILTGGTGLSPRDVTPEAIRPMLDREIPGIGEAARGFGQEITPYSMLSRSLGGLKGNTLILALPGSTKGAAESMDALFPYILHLFKVMEHLRHEEMGNS
;
A
#
# COMPACT_ATOMS: atom_id res chain seq x y z
N ASN A 1 -40.46 11.31 3.21
CA ASN A 1 -39.16 10.58 3.17
C ASN A 1 -38.03 11.58 2.90
N HIS A 2 -37.45 12.14 3.98
CA HIS A 2 -36.26 12.99 3.85
C HIS A 2 -35.03 12.10 3.84
N ILE A 3 -34.48 11.85 2.66
CA ILE A 3 -33.12 11.35 2.52
C ILE A 3 -32.20 12.51 2.90
N LYS A 4 -31.64 12.46 4.11
CA LYS A 4 -30.58 13.39 4.51
C LYS A 4 -29.35 13.11 3.64
N LEU A 5 -29.02 14.02 2.73
CA LEU A 5 -27.76 13.94 1.99
C LEU A 5 -26.64 13.99 3.03
N LEU A 6 -25.95 12.87 3.21
CA LEU A 6 -24.72 12.85 4.00
C LEU A 6 -23.76 13.85 3.35
N LYS A 7 -23.17 14.73 4.17
CA LYS A 7 -22.20 15.74 3.74
C LYS A 7 -21.20 15.11 2.78
N LYS A 8 -21.11 15.60 1.53
CA LYS A 8 -20.10 15.16 0.57
C LYS A 8 -18.75 15.22 1.26
N LYS A 9 -17.96 14.11 1.22
CA LYS A 9 -16.56 14.15 1.64
C LYS A 9 -15.89 15.31 0.90
N GLY A 10 -15.15 16.15 1.62
CA GLY A 10 -14.40 17.25 1.04
C GLY A 10 -13.48 16.76 -0.08
N GLY A 11 -13.12 17.63 -1.02
CA GLY A 11 -12.20 17.29 -2.10
C GLY A 11 -10.85 16.80 -1.56
N LYS A 12 -10.13 15.99 -2.36
CA LYS A 12 -8.82 15.40 -1.98
C LYS A 12 -7.83 16.42 -1.41
N SER A 13 -7.87 17.68 -1.89
CA SER A 13 -7.00 18.76 -1.43
C SER A 13 -7.16 19.13 0.06
N GLN A 14 -8.31 18.86 0.67
CA GLN A 14 -8.55 19.13 2.10
C GLN A 14 -7.86 18.13 3.03
N TYR A 15 -7.40 17.00 2.48
CA TYR A 15 -6.78 15.91 3.24
C TYR A 15 -5.30 15.72 2.88
N ILE A 16 -4.72 16.63 2.07
CA ILE A 16 -3.28 16.60 1.80
C ILE A 16 -2.57 17.11 3.05
N GLU A 17 -1.95 16.19 3.76
CA GLU A 17 -1.17 16.49 4.95
C GLU A 17 0.15 17.17 4.57
N LYS A 18 0.46 18.27 5.24
CA LYS A 18 1.80 18.82 5.23
C LYS A 18 2.63 18.03 6.25
N LEU A 19 3.42 17.11 5.76
CA LEU A 19 4.34 16.34 6.57
C LEU A 19 5.61 17.17 6.84
N SER A 20 6.21 16.95 8.00
CA SER A 20 7.42 17.69 8.44
C SER A 20 8.66 17.31 7.60
N ARG A 21 8.61 16.18 6.91
CA ARG A 21 9.69 15.64 6.09
C ARG A 21 9.19 14.97 4.81
N LYS A 22 10.10 14.73 3.89
CA LYS A 22 9.82 13.89 2.71
C LYS A 22 9.59 12.44 3.13
N ILE A 23 8.62 11.80 2.48
CA ILE A 23 8.31 10.38 2.63
C ILE A 23 9.01 9.61 1.53
N THR A 24 9.66 8.52 1.91
CA THR A 24 10.34 7.59 0.99
C THR A 24 9.46 6.39 0.70
N ALA A 25 9.54 5.87 -0.52
CA ALA A 25 8.76 4.70 -0.91
C ALA A 25 9.59 3.68 -1.68
N ALA A 26 9.20 2.41 -1.58
CA ALA A 26 9.67 1.31 -2.39
C ALA A 26 8.49 0.56 -3.02
N VAL A 27 8.60 0.19 -4.28
CA VAL A 27 7.61 -0.62 -5.00
C VAL A 27 8.21 -1.97 -5.35
N ILE A 28 7.56 -3.05 -4.92
CA ILE A 28 7.93 -4.44 -5.17
C ILE A 28 6.86 -5.07 -6.05
N VAL A 29 7.23 -5.54 -7.21
CA VAL A 29 6.35 -6.31 -8.10
C VAL A 29 6.58 -7.80 -7.86
N CYS A 30 5.56 -8.47 -7.33
CA CYS A 30 5.58 -9.92 -7.09
C CYS A 30 4.93 -10.61 -8.30
N SER A 31 5.75 -11.25 -9.14
CA SER A 31 5.24 -11.92 -10.34
C SER A 31 6.26 -12.86 -10.97
N ASP A 32 5.95 -14.15 -11.00
CA ASP A 32 6.72 -15.16 -11.73
C ASP A 32 6.82 -14.87 -13.22
N SER A 33 5.73 -14.42 -13.84
CA SER A 33 5.70 -14.17 -15.30
C SER A 33 6.52 -12.95 -15.72
N ILE A 34 6.57 -11.92 -14.88
CA ILE A 34 7.37 -10.72 -15.13
C ILE A 34 8.84 -11.01 -14.84
N THR A 35 9.14 -11.70 -13.76
CA THR A 35 10.51 -12.14 -13.42
C THR A 35 11.11 -13.00 -14.52
N ALA A 36 10.30 -13.88 -15.13
CA ALA A 36 10.72 -14.72 -16.26
C ALA A 36 10.78 -13.97 -17.61
N GLY A 37 10.53 -12.67 -17.65
CA GLY A 37 10.52 -11.86 -18.89
C GLY A 37 9.37 -12.14 -19.85
N LYS A 38 8.35 -12.90 -19.42
CA LYS A 38 7.19 -13.27 -20.26
C LYS A 38 6.14 -12.16 -20.35
N LYS A 39 6.16 -11.22 -19.41
CA LYS A 39 5.23 -10.09 -19.32
C LYS A 39 5.98 -8.85 -18.85
N GLN A 40 5.52 -7.68 -19.28
CA GLN A 40 6.04 -6.39 -18.78
C GLN A 40 5.24 -5.93 -17.57
N ASP A 41 5.91 -5.27 -16.62
CA ASP A 41 5.23 -4.63 -15.51
C ASP A 41 4.53 -3.35 -15.93
N ALA A 42 3.24 -3.27 -15.65
CA ALA A 42 2.45 -2.08 -15.81
C ALA A 42 1.83 -1.64 -14.47
N ALA A 43 1.63 -2.57 -13.53
CA ALA A 43 1.03 -2.29 -12.23
C ALA A 43 1.98 -1.49 -11.33
N GLY A 44 3.24 -1.91 -11.20
CA GLY A 44 4.25 -1.18 -10.45
C GLY A 44 4.48 0.22 -11.01
N LYS A 45 4.56 0.37 -12.33
CA LYS A 45 4.67 1.67 -12.99
C LYS A 45 3.47 2.58 -12.70
N ALA A 46 2.25 2.03 -12.69
CA ALA A 46 1.05 2.78 -12.33
C ALA A 46 1.08 3.26 -10.87
N ILE A 47 1.57 2.42 -9.95
CA ILE A 47 1.76 2.79 -8.54
C ILE A 47 2.78 3.93 -8.41
N ILE A 48 3.94 3.84 -9.06
CA ILE A 48 4.98 4.87 -9.04
C ILE A 48 4.41 6.21 -9.52
N ALA A 49 3.71 6.22 -10.65
CA ALA A 49 3.08 7.44 -11.18
C ALA A 49 2.05 8.05 -10.22
N LYS A 50 1.38 7.23 -9.40
CA LYS A 50 0.44 7.72 -8.36
C LYS A 50 1.17 8.28 -7.14
N LEU A 51 2.29 7.68 -6.71
CA LEU A 51 3.15 8.19 -5.64
C LEU A 51 3.72 9.57 -6.00
N GLU A 52 4.24 9.72 -7.21
CA GLU A 52 4.75 11.00 -7.73
C GLU A 52 3.69 12.10 -7.70
N LYS A 53 2.43 11.79 -8.08
CA LYS A 53 1.31 12.75 -7.99
C LYS A 53 0.98 13.16 -6.56
N CYS A 54 1.36 12.35 -5.57
CA CYS A 54 1.24 12.66 -4.15
C CYS A 54 2.48 13.35 -3.58
N GLY A 55 3.48 13.66 -4.41
CA GLY A 55 4.75 14.27 -3.98
C GLY A 55 5.67 13.31 -3.23
N ILE A 56 5.47 11.99 -3.39
CA ILE A 56 6.29 10.95 -2.79
C ILE A 56 7.28 10.46 -3.83
N GLU A 57 8.57 10.58 -3.53
CA GLU A 57 9.62 10.04 -4.38
C GLU A 57 9.69 8.51 -4.20
N ASN A 58 9.60 7.77 -5.32
CA ASN A 58 9.90 6.35 -5.30
C ASN A 58 11.39 6.14 -5.36
N ASN A 59 11.98 5.73 -4.24
CA ASN A 59 13.42 5.55 -4.10
C ASN A 59 13.89 4.19 -4.62
N GLU A 60 13.00 3.19 -4.58
CA GLU A 60 13.34 1.80 -4.85
C GLU A 60 12.24 1.11 -5.66
N TYR A 61 12.66 0.34 -6.67
CA TYR A 61 11.77 -0.48 -7.48
C TYR A 61 12.45 -1.82 -7.77
N CYS A 62 11.73 -2.93 -7.57
CA CYS A 62 12.22 -4.24 -7.96
C CYS A 62 11.08 -5.18 -8.37
N ILE A 63 11.45 -6.21 -9.12
CA ILE A 63 10.58 -7.31 -9.52
C ILE A 63 11.16 -8.58 -8.91
N ILE A 64 10.32 -9.36 -8.24
CA ILE A 64 10.70 -10.62 -7.59
C ILE A 64 9.68 -11.72 -7.91
N PRO A 65 10.05 -12.99 -7.82
CA PRO A 65 9.11 -14.09 -7.98
C PRO A 65 8.08 -14.13 -6.85
N ASP A 66 6.98 -14.85 -7.08
CA ASP A 66 5.92 -15.08 -6.09
C ASP A 66 6.37 -16.14 -5.05
N GLU A 67 7.45 -15.82 -4.29
CA GLU A 67 8.02 -16.68 -3.26
C GLU A 67 8.04 -15.97 -1.90
N VAL A 68 7.50 -16.65 -0.87
CA VAL A 68 7.38 -16.09 0.49
C VAL A 68 8.73 -15.60 1.03
N LYS A 69 9.80 -16.40 0.84
CA LYS A 69 11.14 -16.04 1.32
C LYS A 69 11.69 -14.77 0.67
N ASP A 70 11.53 -14.66 -0.66
CA ASP A 70 12.05 -13.52 -1.43
C ASP A 70 11.29 -12.25 -1.05
N ILE A 71 9.96 -12.35 -0.89
CA ILE A 71 9.10 -11.25 -0.43
C ILE A 71 9.55 -10.80 0.96
N GLN A 72 9.66 -11.73 1.92
CA GLN A 72 10.05 -11.41 3.30
C GLN A 72 11.45 -10.80 3.37
N GLN A 73 12.41 -11.34 2.63
CA GLN A 73 13.77 -10.82 2.58
C GLN A 73 13.80 -9.38 2.05
N LYS A 74 13.09 -9.11 0.95
CA LYS A 74 13.08 -7.79 0.33
C LYS A 74 12.36 -6.77 1.21
N VAL A 75 11.22 -7.12 1.78
CA VAL A 75 10.50 -6.26 2.74
C VAL A 75 11.35 -5.97 3.97
N GLY A 76 11.99 -7.01 4.55
CA GLY A 76 12.89 -6.85 5.69
C GLY A 76 14.07 -5.92 5.39
N PHE A 77 14.68 -6.06 4.20
CA PHE A 77 15.73 -5.17 3.74
C PHE A 77 15.29 -3.70 3.71
N TYR A 78 14.13 -3.41 3.12
CA TYR A 78 13.63 -2.04 3.06
C TYR A 78 13.20 -1.48 4.42
N CYS A 79 12.62 -2.30 5.30
CA CYS A 79 12.33 -1.89 6.68
C CYS A 79 13.61 -1.51 7.45
N ASN A 80 14.67 -2.32 7.31
CA ASN A 80 15.97 -2.04 7.94
C ASN A 80 16.62 -0.76 7.39
N ASN A 81 16.40 -0.44 6.13
CA ASN A 81 16.82 0.82 5.50
C ASN A 81 15.87 1.99 5.76
N LYS A 82 14.90 1.83 6.66
CA LYS A 82 13.97 2.88 7.11
C LYS A 82 13.15 3.51 5.98
N ILE A 83 12.81 2.74 4.96
CA ILE A 83 11.84 3.15 3.94
C ILE A 83 10.47 3.34 4.62
N ASP A 84 9.81 4.46 4.37
CA ASP A 84 8.54 4.80 5.02
C ASP A 84 7.36 3.98 4.51
N ILE A 85 7.29 3.77 3.19
CA ILE A 85 6.20 3.05 2.55
C ILE A 85 6.76 1.95 1.66
N ILE A 86 6.32 0.71 1.86
CA ILE A 86 6.61 -0.41 0.96
C ILE A 86 5.29 -0.83 0.34
N ILE A 87 5.19 -0.78 -0.98
CA ILE A 87 4.02 -1.21 -1.73
C ILE A 87 4.37 -2.45 -2.54
N LEU A 88 3.75 -3.57 -2.20
CA LEU A 88 3.82 -4.78 -2.99
C LEU A 88 2.61 -4.82 -3.95
N THR A 89 2.83 -5.21 -5.20
CA THR A 89 1.76 -5.43 -6.17
C THR A 89 1.91 -6.80 -6.80
N GLY A 90 0.83 -7.56 -6.82
CA GLY A 90 0.78 -8.95 -7.25
C GLY A 90 0.67 -9.94 -6.12
N GLY A 91 0.36 -11.19 -6.43
CA GLY A 91 0.23 -12.29 -5.47
C GLY A 91 -0.86 -12.12 -4.42
N THR A 92 -1.92 -11.32 -4.67
CA THR A 92 -3.03 -11.09 -3.73
C THR A 92 -4.35 -11.75 -4.16
N GLY A 93 -4.33 -12.58 -5.19
CA GLY A 93 -5.49 -13.32 -5.67
C GLY A 93 -5.68 -14.65 -4.93
N LEU A 94 -6.39 -15.59 -5.59
CA LEU A 94 -6.79 -16.89 -5.02
C LEU A 94 -6.00 -18.07 -5.58
N SER A 95 -5.05 -17.84 -6.47
CA SER A 95 -4.17 -18.88 -6.98
C SER A 95 -3.25 -19.41 -5.86
N PRO A 96 -2.87 -20.70 -5.89
CA PRO A 96 -1.85 -21.22 -4.97
C PRO A 96 -0.49 -20.50 -5.04
N ARG A 97 -0.22 -19.80 -6.15
CA ARG A 97 0.97 -18.95 -6.31
C ARG A 97 0.81 -17.54 -5.76
N ASP A 98 -0.40 -17.13 -5.41
CA ASP A 98 -0.66 -15.83 -4.79
C ASP A 98 -0.36 -15.92 -3.29
N VAL A 99 0.87 -15.60 -2.89
CA VAL A 99 1.39 -15.79 -1.52
C VAL A 99 1.77 -14.48 -0.83
N THR A 100 1.53 -13.34 -1.45
CA THR A 100 1.92 -12.03 -0.89
C THR A 100 1.28 -11.76 0.49
N PRO A 101 -0.01 -12.02 0.73
CA PRO A 101 -0.61 -11.85 2.06
C PRO A 101 0.02 -12.76 3.12
N GLU A 102 0.30 -14.02 2.76
CA GLU A 102 0.94 -14.99 3.64
C GLU A 102 2.38 -14.61 3.98
N ALA A 103 3.07 -13.99 3.03
CA ALA A 103 4.44 -13.51 3.23
C ALA A 103 4.50 -12.33 4.20
N ILE A 104 3.62 -11.32 4.03
CA ILE A 104 3.75 -10.07 4.78
C ILE A 104 2.99 -10.05 6.10
N ARG A 105 1.84 -10.75 6.23
CA ARG A 105 1.05 -10.72 7.47
C ARG A 105 1.84 -11.10 8.71
N PRO A 106 2.69 -12.15 8.71
CA PRO A 106 3.52 -12.48 9.88
C PRO A 106 4.61 -11.45 10.19
N MET A 107 4.92 -10.56 9.27
CA MET A 107 5.92 -9.50 9.45
C MET A 107 5.34 -8.25 10.08
N LEU A 108 4.03 -8.07 10.05
CA LEU A 108 3.37 -6.88 10.57
C LEU A 108 3.31 -6.91 12.11
N ASP A 109 3.72 -5.84 12.75
CA ASP A 109 3.50 -5.62 14.17
C ASP A 109 2.04 -5.24 14.46
N ARG A 110 1.41 -4.54 13.49
CA ARG A 110 0.01 -4.10 13.54
C ARG A 110 -0.60 -4.17 12.14
N GLU A 111 -1.55 -5.05 11.92
CA GLU A 111 -2.40 -5.02 10.74
C GLU A 111 -3.42 -3.89 10.85
N ILE A 112 -3.70 -3.19 9.74
CA ILE A 112 -4.71 -2.12 9.66
C ILE A 112 -5.80 -2.59 8.69
N PRO A 113 -6.84 -3.29 9.18
CA PRO A 113 -7.86 -3.91 8.31
C PRO A 113 -8.57 -2.91 7.38
N GLY A 114 -8.77 -1.68 7.85
CA GLY A 114 -9.38 -0.60 7.07
C GLY A 114 -8.70 -0.29 5.74
N ILE A 115 -7.41 -0.63 5.59
CA ILE A 115 -6.68 -0.48 4.31
C ILE A 115 -7.25 -1.42 3.26
N GLY A 116 -7.35 -2.72 3.58
CA GLY A 116 -7.92 -3.71 2.69
C GLY A 116 -9.41 -3.48 2.42
N GLU A 117 -10.15 -3.03 3.43
CA GLU A 117 -11.58 -2.68 3.32
C GLU A 117 -11.78 -1.49 2.37
N ALA A 118 -11.01 -0.42 2.51
CA ALA A 118 -11.09 0.75 1.65
C ALA A 118 -10.75 0.41 0.19
N ALA A 119 -9.70 -0.37 -0.06
CA ALA A 119 -9.31 -0.79 -1.40
C ALA A 119 -10.41 -1.65 -2.05
N ARG A 120 -10.95 -2.65 -1.34
CA ARG A 120 -12.04 -3.50 -1.84
C ARG A 120 -13.33 -2.72 -2.00
N GLY A 121 -13.70 -1.87 -1.06
CA GLY A 121 -14.90 -1.05 -1.13
C GLY A 121 -14.91 -0.12 -2.33
N PHE A 122 -13.80 0.55 -2.60
CA PHE A 122 -13.65 1.38 -3.79
C PHE A 122 -13.77 0.55 -5.09
N GLY A 123 -13.10 -0.60 -5.12
CA GLY A 123 -13.15 -1.50 -6.28
C GLY A 123 -14.53 -2.08 -6.52
N GLN A 124 -15.35 -2.28 -5.48
CA GLN A 124 -16.73 -2.81 -5.59
C GLN A 124 -17.69 -1.85 -6.33
N GLU A 125 -17.43 -0.56 -6.31
CA GLU A 125 -18.18 0.41 -7.11
C GLU A 125 -17.93 0.23 -8.62
N ILE A 126 -16.86 -0.49 -8.99
CA ILE A 126 -16.41 -0.71 -10.37
C ILE A 126 -16.66 -2.15 -10.82
N THR A 127 -16.39 -3.13 -9.96
CA THR A 127 -16.56 -4.55 -10.23
C THR A 127 -16.91 -5.34 -8.97
N PRO A 128 -17.92 -6.23 -9.02
CA PRO A 128 -18.28 -7.07 -7.87
C PRO A 128 -17.15 -8.03 -7.45
N TYR A 129 -16.22 -8.35 -8.34
CA TYR A 129 -15.11 -9.27 -8.07
C TYR A 129 -14.02 -8.69 -7.16
N SER A 130 -14.07 -7.39 -6.85
CA SER A 130 -13.12 -6.75 -5.94
C SER A 130 -13.11 -7.38 -4.54
N MET A 131 -14.25 -7.96 -4.10
CA MET A 131 -14.36 -8.69 -2.83
C MET A 131 -13.40 -9.87 -2.72
N LEU A 132 -12.95 -10.43 -3.83
CA LEU A 132 -12.05 -11.59 -3.86
C LEU A 132 -10.58 -11.21 -3.68
N SER A 133 -10.25 -9.91 -3.68
CA SER A 133 -8.90 -9.44 -3.44
C SER A 133 -8.53 -9.61 -1.96
N ARG A 134 -7.37 -10.23 -1.72
CA ARG A 134 -6.80 -10.39 -0.38
C ARG A 134 -5.82 -9.26 -0.02
N SER A 135 -6.01 -8.07 -0.63
CA SER A 135 -5.25 -6.87 -0.29
C SER A 135 -5.30 -6.56 1.20
N LEU A 136 -4.17 -6.20 1.76
CA LEU A 136 -4.03 -5.85 3.17
C LEU A 136 -2.95 -4.79 3.36
N GLY A 137 -2.87 -4.24 4.55
CA GLY A 137 -1.80 -3.34 4.93
C GLY A 137 -1.64 -3.23 6.44
N GLY A 138 -0.49 -2.74 6.86
CA GLY A 138 -0.17 -2.59 8.26
C GLY A 138 1.21 -1.98 8.48
N LEU A 139 1.63 -1.97 9.72
CA LEU A 139 2.91 -1.41 10.16
C LEU A 139 3.88 -2.50 10.55
N LYS A 140 5.16 -2.31 10.17
CA LYS A 140 6.33 -2.95 10.77
C LYS A 140 7.26 -1.85 11.26
N GLY A 141 7.36 -1.69 12.58
CA GLY A 141 7.98 -0.51 13.19
C GLY A 141 7.29 0.77 12.69
N ASN A 142 8.05 1.60 11.99
CA ASN A 142 7.55 2.84 11.40
C ASN A 142 7.29 2.77 9.89
N THR A 143 7.45 1.61 9.29
CA THR A 143 7.24 1.38 7.86
C THR A 143 5.80 0.93 7.62
N LEU A 144 5.09 1.63 6.75
CA LEU A 144 3.80 1.21 6.21
C LEU A 144 4.03 0.19 5.10
N ILE A 145 3.44 -0.99 5.22
CA ILE A 145 3.50 -2.06 4.21
C ILE A 145 2.09 -2.25 3.63
N LEU A 146 1.99 -2.23 2.30
CA LEU A 146 0.75 -2.41 1.56
C LEU A 146 0.91 -3.56 0.56
N ALA A 147 -0.05 -4.49 0.52
CA ALA A 147 -0.19 -5.50 -0.53
C ALA A 147 -1.42 -5.18 -1.38
N LEU A 148 -1.19 -4.87 -2.65
CA LEU A 148 -2.19 -4.41 -3.59
C LEU A 148 -2.34 -5.40 -4.77
N PRO A 149 -3.45 -5.34 -5.54
CA PRO A 149 -3.67 -6.23 -6.68
C PRO A 149 -2.57 -6.14 -7.74
N GLY A 150 -2.29 -7.26 -8.42
CA GLY A 150 -1.30 -7.32 -9.50
C GLY A 150 -1.81 -6.85 -10.86
N SER A 151 -3.12 -6.61 -11.03
CA SER A 151 -3.65 -6.02 -12.25
C SER A 151 -3.39 -4.51 -12.24
N THR A 152 -3.02 -3.95 -13.39
CA THR A 152 -2.75 -2.50 -13.53
C THR A 152 -3.92 -1.65 -13.07
N LYS A 153 -5.15 -2.06 -13.44
CA LYS A 153 -6.38 -1.36 -13.04
C LYS A 153 -6.61 -1.46 -11.54
N GLY A 154 -6.57 -2.66 -10.96
CA GLY A 154 -6.79 -2.87 -9.53
C GLY A 154 -5.73 -2.18 -8.66
N ALA A 155 -4.46 -2.17 -9.09
CA ALA A 155 -3.40 -1.42 -8.42
C ALA A 155 -3.68 0.09 -8.42
N ALA A 156 -4.02 0.66 -9.57
CA ALA A 156 -4.34 2.08 -9.70
C ALA A 156 -5.58 2.49 -8.88
N GLU A 157 -6.64 1.68 -8.90
CA GLU A 157 -7.85 1.88 -8.11
C GLU A 157 -7.58 1.82 -6.60
N SER A 158 -6.76 0.85 -6.16
CA SER A 158 -6.33 0.76 -4.76
C SER A 158 -5.54 2.00 -4.33
N MET A 159 -4.66 2.50 -5.18
CA MET A 159 -3.94 3.76 -4.92
C MET A 159 -4.91 4.94 -4.82
N ASP A 160 -5.92 5.02 -5.70
CA ASP A 160 -6.94 6.09 -5.64
C ASP A 160 -7.82 6.02 -4.39
N ALA A 161 -8.08 4.80 -3.89
CA ALA A 161 -8.82 4.59 -2.65
C ALA A 161 -8.04 5.06 -1.41
N LEU A 162 -6.72 4.80 -1.39
CA LEU A 162 -5.89 4.98 -0.21
C LEU A 162 -5.19 6.34 -0.17
N PHE A 163 -4.66 6.81 -1.31
CA PHE A 163 -3.86 8.03 -1.36
C PHE A 163 -4.70 9.25 -1.78
N PRO A 164 -4.44 10.44 -1.20
CA PRO A 164 -3.37 10.73 -0.23
C PRO A 164 -3.74 10.46 1.24
N TYR A 165 -4.93 9.97 1.53
CA TYR A 165 -5.50 9.90 2.88
C TYR A 165 -4.67 9.07 3.86
N ILE A 166 -4.04 8.00 3.38
CA ILE A 166 -3.20 7.11 4.19
C ILE A 166 -1.96 7.81 4.77
N LEU A 167 -1.54 8.93 4.18
CA LEU A 167 -0.40 9.72 4.66
C LEU A 167 -0.64 10.35 6.04
N HIS A 168 -1.90 10.48 6.45
CA HIS A 168 -2.26 10.92 7.80
C HIS A 168 -1.65 10.05 8.90
N LEU A 169 -1.42 8.76 8.60
CA LEU A 169 -0.74 7.83 9.50
C LEU A 169 0.62 8.36 9.99
N PHE A 170 1.41 8.94 9.09
CA PHE A 170 2.74 9.48 9.45
C PHE A 170 2.64 10.66 10.41
N LYS A 171 1.65 11.52 10.23
CA LYS A 171 1.37 12.62 11.16
C LYS A 171 0.99 12.10 12.54
N VAL A 172 0.12 11.10 12.62
CA VAL A 172 -0.24 10.47 13.90
C VAL A 172 0.98 9.87 14.59
N MET A 173 1.86 9.18 13.84
CA MET A 173 3.09 8.60 14.40
C MET A 173 4.11 9.66 14.85
N GLU A 174 4.19 10.81 14.18
CA GLU A 174 5.05 11.93 14.59
C GLU A 174 4.58 12.51 15.94
N HIS A 175 3.28 12.72 16.13
CA HIS A 175 2.73 13.23 17.39
C HIS A 175 3.02 12.31 18.58
N LEU A 176 2.84 11.00 18.41
CA LEU A 176 3.10 10.03 19.48
C LEU A 176 4.56 10.05 19.94
N ARG A 177 5.53 10.25 19.05
CA ARG A 177 6.96 10.34 19.41
C ARG A 177 7.28 11.60 20.23
N HIS A 178 6.62 12.71 19.94
CA HIS A 178 6.83 13.95 20.71
C HIS A 178 6.28 13.84 22.12
N GLU A 179 5.17 13.13 22.33
CA GLU A 179 4.60 12.88 23.66
C GLU A 179 5.49 11.95 24.49
N GLU A 180 6.08 10.91 23.89
CA GLU A 180 7.01 9.99 24.57
C GLU A 180 8.32 10.67 24.98
N MET A 181 8.86 11.60 24.17
CA MET A 181 10.09 12.33 24.47
C MET A 181 9.87 13.51 25.43
N GLY A 182 8.65 14.02 25.55
CA GLY A 182 8.29 15.11 26.48
C GLY A 182 7.99 14.66 27.93
N ASN A 183 7.85 13.35 28.16
CA ASN A 183 7.58 12.74 29.45
C ASN A 183 8.80 12.02 30.07
N SER A 184 10.01 12.29 29.59
CA SER A 184 11.27 11.67 30.08
C SER A 184 12.11 12.64 30.89
#